data_3de044a54298d3c908d918c2a424aebb
#
_entry.id   3de044a54298d3c908d918c2a424aebb
#
_cell.length_a   1.000
_cell.length_b   1.000
_cell.length_c   1.000
_cell.angle_alpha   90.00
_cell.angle_beta   90.00
_cell.angle_gamma   90.00
#
_symmetry.space_group_name_H-M   'P 1'
#
loop_
_entity.id
_entity.type
_entity.pdbx_description
1 polymer ?
#
loop_
_entity_poly.entity_id
_entity_poly.type
_entity_poly.pdbx_seq_one_letter_code
_entity_poly.pdbx_strand_id
1 'polypeptide(L)'
;MTGPLLPDDRIADRDAFVAFLSRLRSDYTANGPQWENPTLDRFLEALEAWVAASPAAYHNHGRDLPPDGDWTFFAHALTAARIYE
;
A
#
# COMPACT_ATOMS: atom_id res chain seq x y z
N MET A 1 -11.11 9.40 -4.89
CA MET A 1 -11.11 8.00 -5.30
C MET A 1 -10.71 7.10 -4.14
N THR A 2 -11.47 6.06 -3.93
CA THR A 2 -11.17 5.11 -2.88
C THR A 2 -10.27 4.01 -3.40
N GLY A 3 -9.22 3.69 -2.66
CA GLY A 3 -8.40 2.52 -2.91
C GLY A 3 -8.74 1.42 -1.92
N PRO A 4 -7.99 0.32 -1.92
CA PRO A 4 -8.20 -0.75 -0.96
C PRO A 4 -7.89 -0.35 0.47
N LEU A 5 -7.18 0.77 0.67
CA LEU A 5 -6.86 1.29 2.00
C LEU A 5 -6.87 2.80 1.96
N LEU A 6 -7.60 3.43 2.88
CA LEU A 6 -7.59 4.87 3.07
C LEU A 6 -6.45 5.26 4.02
N PRO A 7 -5.97 6.53 3.97
CA PRO A 7 -4.84 6.96 4.80
C PRO A 7 -5.01 6.73 6.30
N ASP A 8 -6.25 6.82 6.79
CA ASP A 8 -6.53 6.67 8.22
C ASP A 8 -6.94 5.25 8.61
N ASP A 9 -7.04 4.35 7.65
CA ASP A 9 -7.37 2.96 7.94
C ASP A 9 -6.24 2.29 8.70
N ARG A 10 -6.63 1.42 9.61
CA ARG A 10 -5.68 0.67 10.42
C ARG A 10 -5.92 -0.82 10.24
N ILE A 11 -4.84 -1.55 10.05
CA ILE A 11 -4.86 -3.00 9.94
C ILE A 11 -4.37 -3.57 11.27
N ALA A 12 -5.31 -4.08 12.08
CA ALA A 12 -5.00 -4.44 13.47
C ALA A 12 -4.30 -5.78 13.62
N ASP A 13 -4.56 -6.73 12.69
CA ASP A 13 -4.05 -8.10 12.84
C ASP A 13 -3.93 -8.77 11.47
N ARG A 14 -3.49 -10.03 11.50
CA ARG A 14 -3.29 -10.82 10.29
C ARG A 14 -4.58 -10.99 9.51
N ASP A 15 -5.68 -11.29 10.18
CA ASP A 15 -6.96 -11.52 9.51
C ASP A 15 -7.42 -10.26 8.77
N ALA A 16 -7.24 -9.11 9.39
CA ALA A 16 -7.54 -7.83 8.75
C ALA A 16 -6.65 -7.60 7.53
N PHE A 17 -5.38 -8.01 7.61
CA PHE A 17 -4.48 -7.90 6.46
C PHE A 17 -4.89 -8.84 5.32
N VAL A 18 -5.34 -10.05 5.62
CA VAL A 18 -5.87 -10.96 4.61
C VAL A 18 -7.07 -10.34 3.91
N ALA A 19 -7.97 -9.73 4.69
CA ALA A 19 -9.12 -9.03 4.11
C ALA A 19 -8.68 -7.87 3.21
N PHE A 20 -7.66 -7.13 3.61
CA PHE A 20 -7.08 -6.08 2.78
C PHE A 20 -6.54 -6.65 1.46
N LEU A 21 -5.79 -7.75 1.51
CA LEU A 21 -5.24 -8.36 0.30
C LEU A 21 -6.35 -8.81 -0.65
N SER A 22 -7.47 -9.29 -0.10
CA SER A 22 -8.63 -9.63 -0.91
C SER A 22 -9.20 -8.41 -1.62
N ARG A 23 -9.30 -7.28 -0.92
CA ARG A 23 -9.74 -6.03 -1.54
C ARG A 23 -8.76 -5.54 -2.61
N LEU A 24 -7.47 -5.68 -2.36
CA LEU A 24 -6.45 -5.27 -3.33
C LEU A 24 -6.55 -6.11 -4.61
N ARG A 25 -6.73 -7.43 -4.46
CA ARG A 25 -6.95 -8.32 -5.61
C ARG A 25 -8.20 -7.93 -6.39
N SER A 26 -9.29 -7.66 -5.69
CA SER A 26 -10.53 -7.24 -6.33
C SER A 26 -10.36 -5.93 -7.06
N ASP A 27 -9.61 -4.99 -6.49
CA ASP A 27 -9.33 -3.72 -7.14
C ASP A 27 -8.54 -3.94 -8.44
N TYR A 28 -7.55 -4.81 -8.42
CA TYR A 28 -6.79 -5.12 -9.63
C TYR A 28 -7.67 -5.78 -10.69
N THR A 29 -8.52 -6.72 -10.29
CA THR A 29 -9.43 -7.40 -11.22
C THR A 29 -10.36 -6.41 -11.90
N ALA A 30 -10.89 -5.45 -11.15
CA ALA A 30 -11.85 -4.48 -11.67
C ALA A 30 -11.16 -3.30 -12.37
N ASN A 31 -10.02 -2.84 -11.87
CA ASN A 31 -9.42 -1.57 -12.25
C ASN A 31 -7.93 -1.65 -12.57
N GLY A 32 -7.36 -2.84 -12.68
CA GLY A 32 -5.92 -3.02 -12.90
C GLY A 32 -5.35 -2.22 -14.06
N PRO A 33 -6.02 -2.18 -15.22
CA PRO A 33 -5.52 -1.38 -16.37
C PRO A 33 -5.41 0.11 -16.08
N GLN A 34 -6.11 0.59 -15.05
CA GLN A 34 -6.07 2.00 -14.65
C GLN A 34 -5.01 2.29 -13.59
N TRP A 35 -4.35 1.27 -13.06
CA TRP A 35 -3.22 1.47 -12.16
C TRP A 35 -2.06 2.07 -12.94
N GLU A 36 -1.32 2.97 -12.32
CA GLU A 36 -0.09 3.50 -12.93
C GLU A 36 0.95 2.40 -13.11
N ASN A 37 0.94 1.40 -12.23
CA ASN A 37 1.89 0.30 -12.25
C ASN A 37 1.13 -1.03 -12.35
N PRO A 38 0.57 -1.35 -13.54
CA PRO A 38 -0.32 -2.50 -13.68
C PRO A 38 0.38 -3.83 -13.90
N THR A 39 1.69 -3.83 -14.15
CA THR A 39 2.46 -5.07 -14.32
C THR A 39 3.20 -5.39 -13.05
N LEU A 40 3.51 -6.66 -12.85
CA LEU A 40 4.25 -7.09 -11.65
C LEU A 40 5.58 -6.38 -11.53
N ASP A 41 6.33 -6.27 -12.62
CA ASP A 41 7.63 -5.61 -12.61
C ASP A 41 7.51 -4.14 -12.16
N ARG A 42 6.57 -3.41 -12.74
CA ARG A 42 6.38 -2.00 -12.39
C ARG A 42 5.84 -1.84 -10.97
N PHE A 43 4.96 -2.75 -10.56
CA PHE A 43 4.42 -2.74 -9.21
C PHE A 43 5.52 -2.95 -8.16
N LEU A 44 6.39 -3.94 -8.40
CA LEU A 44 7.51 -4.22 -7.48
C LEU A 44 8.51 -3.08 -7.43
N GLU A 45 8.81 -2.46 -8.58
CA GLU A 45 9.69 -1.29 -8.63
C GLU A 45 9.11 -0.14 -7.79
N ALA A 46 7.82 0.13 -7.96
CA ALA A 46 7.15 1.19 -7.22
C ALA A 46 7.09 0.88 -5.71
N LEU A 47 6.87 -0.39 -5.36
CA LEU A 47 6.86 -0.83 -3.97
C LEU A 47 8.22 -0.58 -3.32
N GLU A 48 9.30 -0.96 -3.99
CA GLU A 48 10.65 -0.73 -3.50
C GLU A 48 10.89 0.76 -3.27
N ALA A 49 10.55 1.58 -4.26
CA ALA A 49 10.77 3.02 -4.17
C ALA A 49 9.96 3.67 -3.06
N TRP A 50 8.69 3.26 -2.90
CA TRP A 50 7.85 3.82 -1.85
C TRP A 50 8.36 3.44 -0.46
N VAL A 51 8.75 2.18 -0.28
CA VAL A 51 9.28 1.74 1.02
C VAL A 51 10.56 2.53 1.36
N ALA A 52 11.42 2.77 0.38
CA ALA A 52 12.63 3.56 0.59
C ALA A 52 12.30 5.00 1.00
N ALA A 53 11.22 5.57 0.48
CA ALA A 53 10.79 6.93 0.79
C ALA A 53 9.86 7.01 2.00
N SER A 54 9.44 5.89 2.58
CA SER A 54 8.41 5.85 3.62
C SER A 54 8.74 6.64 4.89
N PRO A 55 10.01 6.78 5.33
CA PRO A 55 10.28 7.63 6.50
C PRO A 55 9.77 9.06 6.32
N ALA A 56 9.96 9.65 5.14
CA ALA A 56 9.48 11.00 4.87
C ALA A 56 7.94 11.04 4.80
N ALA A 57 7.32 10.04 4.18
CA ALA A 57 5.87 9.96 4.08
C ALA A 57 5.23 9.88 5.47
N TYR A 58 5.77 9.05 6.35
CA TYR A 58 5.26 8.91 7.72
C TYR A 58 5.47 10.21 8.50
N HIS A 59 6.66 10.80 8.40
CA HIS A 59 6.96 12.06 9.07
C HIS A 59 5.99 13.16 8.64
N ASN A 60 5.72 13.28 7.34
CA ASN A 60 4.83 14.31 6.80
C ASN A 60 3.39 14.16 7.29
N HIS A 61 3.00 12.96 7.69
CA HIS A 61 1.66 12.70 8.25
C HIS A 61 1.67 12.70 9.78
N GLY A 62 2.78 13.09 10.41
CA GLY A 62 2.89 13.12 11.88
C GLY A 62 2.86 11.76 12.52
N ARG A 63 3.34 10.72 11.82
CA ARG A 63 3.33 9.34 12.30
C ARG A 63 4.74 8.81 12.47
N ASP A 64 4.90 7.93 13.44
CA ASP A 64 6.16 7.23 13.63
C ASP A 64 6.21 6.01 12.71
N LEU A 65 7.34 5.83 12.04
CA LEU A 65 7.57 4.66 11.21
C LEU A 65 7.99 3.49 12.10
N PRO A 66 7.21 2.39 12.13
CA PRO A 66 7.61 1.22 12.91
C PRO A 66 8.94 0.65 12.40
N PRO A 67 9.91 0.34 13.28
CA PRO A 67 11.23 -0.17 12.84
C PRO A 67 11.14 -1.45 12.02
N ASP A 68 10.26 -2.37 12.40
CA ASP A 68 10.09 -3.64 11.71
C ASP A 68 8.86 -3.64 10.80
N GLY A 69 8.22 -2.48 10.64
CA GLY A 69 6.93 -2.38 9.96
C GLY A 69 5.82 -2.96 10.83
N ASP A 70 4.60 -2.88 10.32
CA ASP A 70 3.44 -3.52 10.91
C ASP A 70 2.43 -3.80 9.80
N TRP A 71 1.31 -4.42 10.14
CA TRP A 71 0.30 -4.74 9.13
C TRP A 71 -0.20 -3.50 8.39
N THR A 72 -0.38 -2.41 9.12
CA THR A 72 -0.83 -1.15 8.53
C THR A 72 0.22 -0.61 7.56
N PHE A 73 1.50 -0.66 7.94
CA PHE A 73 2.58 -0.22 7.05
C PHE A 73 2.60 -1.04 5.76
N PHE A 74 2.51 -2.36 5.86
CA PHE A 74 2.54 -3.22 4.67
C PHE A 74 1.35 -2.94 3.77
N ALA A 75 0.18 -2.71 4.35
CA ALA A 75 -1.01 -2.37 3.57
C ALA A 75 -0.85 -1.02 2.87
N HIS A 76 -0.28 -0.01 3.54
CA HIS A 76 0.00 1.27 2.90
C HIS A 76 0.99 1.13 1.76
N ALA A 77 2.05 0.33 1.96
CA ALA A 77 3.06 0.12 0.93
C ALA A 77 2.45 -0.50 -0.33
N LEU A 78 1.63 -1.54 -0.15
CA LEU A 78 0.99 -2.21 -1.28
C LEU A 78 -0.03 -1.31 -1.97
N THR A 79 -0.77 -0.52 -1.20
CA THR A 79 -1.74 0.42 -1.77
C THR A 79 -1.02 1.49 -2.60
N ALA A 80 0.08 2.03 -2.07
CA ALA A 80 0.86 3.06 -2.76
C ALA A 80 1.52 2.53 -4.03
N ALA A 81 1.95 1.27 -4.03
CA ALA A 81 2.66 0.68 -5.17
C ALA A 81 1.82 0.66 -6.45
N ARG A 82 0.49 0.75 -6.34
CA ARG A 82 -0.38 0.83 -7.52
C ARG A 82 -0.11 2.07 -8.36
N ILE A 83 0.26 3.17 -7.72
CA ILE A 83 0.31 4.50 -8.35
C ILE A 83 1.62 5.24 -8.15
N TYR A 84 2.50 4.78 -7.29
CA TYR A 84 3.74 5.50 -6.97
C TYR A 84 4.73 5.47 -8.15
N GLU A 85 5.32 6.61 -8.40
CA GLU A 85 6.28 6.73 -9.49
C GLU A 85 7.67 7.10 -8.98
#